data_42ad0b30c9cfbfb6d4645452f79b47a2
#
_entry.id   42ad0b30c9cfbfb6d4645452f79b47a2
#
_cell.length_a   1.000
_cell.length_b   1.000
_cell.length_c   1.000
_cell.angle_alpha   90.00
_cell.angle_beta   90.00
_cell.angle_gamma   90.00
#
_symmetry.space_group_name_H-M   'P 1'
#
loop_
_entity.id
_entity.type
_entity.pdbx_description
1 polymer ?
#
loop_
_entity_poly.entity_id
_entity_poly.type
_entity_poly.pdbx_seq_one_letter_code
_entity_poly.pdbx_strand_id
1 'polypeptide(L)'
;LLEECVILTVGGTEIDISALVDTINLYEDIFSMTVSGDIIIKDTNNLVLNAPIIGEEKLKLKIQTPQTSPKTHNETDTSIVDYVVTPLQVYKINKVMGSGESALIYSLQFTTQEAFRNQISRVSQSYKGDPADIVEKIMRDKNYLDSTRKLFVEPTANMVKMIVPNKKPFNAIQHLCEISNSKQNGEAPSYLFYETTKGFHFRSIDGLCTQDVSMAYKEHIPNSTDEKGMINAKINLENIEEVSVKASKDTIYNMSEGFYSSKLRVHDLYNKSLKDYDYHYLNEFSKDTHTDGASPVISKSSDARTQKTLADYPDTKLFVSTTSSTKLFSEGTEYPYQSDNLDKTLQRRRSRLKQ
;
A
#
# COMPACT_ATOMS: atom_id res chain seq x y z
N LEU A 1 -18.39 13.93 11.59
CA LEU A 1 -19.71 14.36 11.13
C LEU A 1 -19.90 13.87 9.71
N LEU A 2 -21.01 13.18 9.42
CA LEU A 2 -21.40 12.82 8.06
C LEU A 2 -22.05 14.05 7.42
N GLU A 3 -21.44 14.58 6.37
CA GLU A 3 -21.95 15.76 5.65
C GLU A 3 -22.84 15.35 4.48
N GLU A 4 -22.45 14.33 3.75
CA GLU A 4 -23.16 13.87 2.55
C GLU A 4 -23.00 12.35 2.39
N CYS A 5 -24.11 11.65 2.17
CA CYS A 5 -24.12 10.25 1.81
C CYS A 5 -25.28 10.01 0.82
N VAL A 6 -24.95 10.02 -0.48
CA VAL A 6 -25.94 9.98 -1.56
C VAL A 6 -25.65 8.83 -2.49
N ILE A 7 -26.64 8.01 -2.74
CA ILE A 7 -26.59 6.96 -3.76
C ILE A 7 -27.07 7.57 -5.08
N LEU A 8 -26.23 7.44 -6.10
CA LEU A 8 -26.56 7.76 -7.48
C LEU A 8 -26.94 6.46 -8.18
N THR A 9 -28.21 6.30 -8.49
CA THR A 9 -28.72 5.11 -9.21
C THR A 9 -28.22 5.06 -10.64
N VAL A 10 -28.30 3.91 -11.28
CA VAL A 10 -27.95 3.72 -12.70
C VAL A 10 -28.79 4.63 -13.61
N GLY A 11 -30.03 4.95 -13.21
CA GLY A 11 -30.92 5.89 -13.92
C GLY A 11 -30.56 7.38 -13.72
N GLY A 12 -29.53 7.70 -12.93
CA GLY A 12 -29.12 9.07 -12.65
C GLY A 12 -29.90 9.76 -11.53
N THR A 13 -30.77 9.05 -10.81
CA THR A 13 -31.49 9.59 -9.65
C THR A 13 -30.59 9.61 -8.42
N GLU A 14 -30.54 10.75 -7.74
CA GLU A 14 -29.84 10.90 -6.47
C GLU A 14 -30.77 10.58 -5.30
N ILE A 15 -30.34 9.73 -4.41
CA ILE A 15 -31.07 9.33 -3.20
C ILE A 15 -30.19 9.64 -2.01
N ASP A 16 -30.60 10.61 -1.21
CA ASP A 16 -29.92 10.92 0.05
C ASP A 16 -30.28 9.88 1.11
N ILE A 17 -29.25 9.18 1.58
CA ILE A 17 -29.36 8.16 2.61
C ILE A 17 -28.72 8.58 3.93
N SER A 18 -28.24 9.80 4.04
CA SER A 18 -27.48 10.29 5.21
C SER A 18 -28.20 10.04 6.54
N ALA A 19 -29.54 10.18 6.57
CA ALA A 19 -30.34 9.94 7.75
C ALA A 19 -30.59 8.45 8.08
N LEU A 20 -30.31 7.56 7.14
CA LEU A 20 -30.54 6.12 7.30
C LEU A 20 -29.25 5.35 7.63
N VAL A 21 -28.12 6.02 7.56
CA VAL A 21 -26.81 5.44 7.86
C VAL A 21 -26.64 5.23 9.35
N ASP A 22 -26.35 4.00 9.75
CA ASP A 22 -26.04 3.64 11.12
C ASP A 22 -24.54 3.67 11.37
N THR A 23 -23.77 3.00 10.50
CA THR A 23 -22.31 2.89 10.62
C THR A 23 -21.65 2.95 9.26
N ILE A 24 -20.49 3.60 9.18
CA ILE A 24 -19.62 3.63 8.00
C ILE A 24 -18.26 3.10 8.41
N ASN A 25 -17.79 2.09 7.71
CA ASN A 25 -16.43 1.58 7.83
C ASN A 25 -15.68 1.85 6.54
N LEU A 26 -14.54 2.50 6.66
CA LEU A 26 -13.63 2.77 5.55
C LEU A 26 -12.28 2.11 5.85
N TYR A 27 -11.79 1.29 4.91
CA TYR A 27 -10.58 0.51 5.08
C TYR A 27 -9.49 1.04 4.14
N GLU A 28 -8.43 1.55 4.74
CA GLU A 28 -7.18 1.92 4.08
C GLU A 28 -6.09 0.94 4.50
N ASP A 29 -5.42 0.34 3.53
CA ASP A 29 -4.35 -0.62 3.77
C ASP A 29 -3.22 -0.38 2.77
N ILE A 30 -1.99 -0.25 3.24
CA ILE A 30 -0.81 -0.08 2.38
C ILE A 30 -0.52 -1.30 1.49
N PHE A 31 -1.10 -2.45 1.79
CA PHE A 31 -1.01 -3.66 0.97
C PHE A 31 -2.23 -3.86 0.05
N SER A 32 -3.24 -3.00 0.15
CA SER A 32 -4.39 -2.99 -0.73
C SER A 32 -4.27 -1.90 -1.79
N MET A 33 -4.54 -2.24 -3.04
CA MET A 33 -4.40 -1.29 -4.15
C MET A 33 -5.53 -0.28 -4.21
N THR A 34 -6.65 -0.52 -3.53
CA THR A 34 -7.82 0.35 -3.53
C THR A 34 -8.43 0.44 -2.15
N VAL A 35 -9.01 1.59 -1.87
CA VAL A 35 -9.85 1.80 -0.69
C VAL A 35 -11.14 1.00 -0.86
N SER A 36 -11.59 0.40 0.22
CA SER A 36 -12.87 -0.30 0.30
C SER A 36 -13.59 0.05 1.59
N GLY A 37 -14.85 -0.28 1.67
CA GLY A 37 -15.60 -0.06 2.88
C GLY A 37 -17.00 -0.67 2.83
N ASP A 38 -17.71 -0.48 3.91
CA ASP A 38 -19.11 -0.86 4.02
C ASP A 38 -19.91 0.18 4.79
N ILE A 39 -21.16 0.33 4.40
CA ILE A 39 -22.14 1.17 5.08
C ILE A 39 -23.26 0.28 5.56
N ILE A 40 -23.59 0.37 6.85
CA ILE A 40 -24.76 -0.27 7.44
C ILE A 40 -25.90 0.74 7.40
N ILE A 41 -26.99 0.33 6.76
CA ILE A 41 -28.19 1.14 6.54
C ILE A 41 -29.33 0.54 7.31
N LYS A 42 -30.03 1.40 8.06
CA LYS A 42 -31.30 1.09 8.69
C LYS A 42 -32.42 1.70 7.85
N ASP A 43 -32.94 0.92 6.93
CA ASP A 43 -33.89 1.36 5.94
C ASP A 43 -35.32 1.26 6.47
N THR A 44 -35.89 2.42 6.77
CA THR A 44 -37.30 2.57 7.18
C THR A 44 -38.23 2.86 6.00
N ASN A 45 -37.65 3.13 4.82
CA ASN A 45 -38.41 3.56 3.63
C ASN A 45 -38.50 2.47 2.57
N ASN A 46 -38.00 1.26 2.84
CA ASN A 46 -37.93 0.15 1.90
C ASN A 46 -37.22 0.53 0.58
N LEU A 47 -36.09 1.23 0.67
CA LEU A 47 -35.32 1.67 -0.50
C LEU A 47 -34.88 0.51 -1.39
N VAL A 48 -34.48 -0.61 -0.79
CA VAL A 48 -34.07 -1.81 -1.55
C VAL A 48 -35.21 -2.34 -2.45
N LEU A 49 -36.46 -2.17 -2.04
CA LEU A 49 -37.63 -2.62 -2.81
C LEU A 49 -38.13 -1.55 -3.78
N ASN A 50 -38.05 -0.28 -3.40
CA ASN A 50 -38.62 0.82 -4.16
C ASN A 50 -37.65 1.46 -5.15
N ALA A 51 -36.34 1.47 -4.81
CA ALA A 51 -35.28 1.86 -5.71
C ALA A 51 -34.39 0.62 -5.89
N PRO A 52 -34.41 -0.03 -7.04
CA PRO A 52 -33.64 -1.27 -7.24
C PRO A 52 -32.15 -0.97 -7.14
N ILE A 53 -31.59 -1.21 -5.95
CA ILE A 53 -30.16 -1.18 -5.72
C ILE A 53 -29.62 -2.53 -6.19
N ILE A 54 -28.89 -2.55 -7.29
CA ILE A 54 -28.41 -3.77 -7.96
C ILE A 54 -26.92 -4.03 -7.78
N GLY A 55 -26.19 -3.08 -7.15
CA GLY A 55 -24.74 -3.18 -6.95
C GLY A 55 -23.92 -2.53 -8.06
N GLU A 56 -24.50 -1.64 -8.85
CA GLU A 56 -23.82 -0.83 -9.87
C GLU A 56 -23.93 0.68 -9.57
N GLU A 57 -24.48 1.02 -8.42
CA GLU A 57 -24.71 2.40 -8.00
C GLU A 57 -23.39 3.06 -7.60
N LYS A 58 -23.37 4.38 -7.79
CA LYS A 58 -22.29 5.22 -7.27
C LYS A 58 -22.69 5.81 -5.93
N LEU A 59 -21.69 5.91 -5.05
CA LEU A 59 -21.87 6.46 -3.72
C LEU A 59 -21.04 7.74 -3.58
N LYS A 60 -21.71 8.86 -3.39
CA LYS A 60 -21.08 10.10 -2.95
C LYS A 60 -20.99 10.08 -1.44
N LEU A 61 -19.80 10.26 -0.92
CA LEU A 61 -19.54 10.21 0.52
C LEU A 61 -18.67 11.40 0.92
N LYS A 62 -19.13 12.17 1.89
CA LYS A 62 -18.36 13.24 2.50
C LYS A 62 -18.45 13.17 4.01
N ILE A 63 -17.30 12.96 4.64
CA ILE A 63 -17.16 12.85 6.09
C ILE A 63 -16.17 13.88 6.56
N GLN A 64 -16.54 14.67 7.56
CA GLN A 64 -15.65 15.58 8.25
C GLN A 64 -15.38 15.07 9.65
N THR A 65 -14.11 14.83 9.97
CA THR A 65 -13.70 14.53 11.34
C THR A 65 -13.41 15.82 12.11
N PRO A 66 -13.66 15.90 13.41
CA PRO A 66 -13.25 17.04 14.22
C PRO A 66 -11.72 17.20 14.15
N GLN A 67 -11.25 18.43 13.98
CA GLN A 67 -9.80 18.68 14.01
C GLN A 67 -9.23 18.34 15.38
N THR A 68 -8.32 17.38 15.41
CA THR A 68 -7.77 16.85 16.66
C THR A 68 -6.48 17.52 17.11
N SER A 69 -5.74 18.22 16.25
CA SER A 69 -4.49 18.85 16.66
C SER A 69 -4.36 20.32 16.24
N PRO A 70 -4.02 21.23 17.19
CA PRO A 70 -3.76 22.64 16.89
C PRO A 70 -2.36 22.93 16.33
N LYS A 71 -1.49 21.93 16.16
CA LYS A 71 -0.07 22.15 15.84
C LYS A 71 0.29 22.03 14.37
N THR A 72 -0.60 21.61 13.50
CA THR A 72 -0.37 21.49 12.07
C THR A 72 -1.43 22.24 11.28
N HIS A 73 -1.63 23.50 11.60
CA HIS A 73 -2.53 24.36 10.83
C HIS A 73 -1.87 24.86 9.54
N ASN A 74 -1.73 23.97 8.59
CA ASN A 74 -1.94 24.38 7.21
C ASN A 74 -3.40 24.06 6.89
N GLU A 75 -4.16 25.05 6.46
CA GLU A 75 -5.60 24.96 6.13
C GLU A 75 -5.96 23.92 5.07
N THR A 76 -4.97 23.21 4.55
CA THR A 76 -5.10 22.09 3.60
C THR A 76 -5.05 20.70 4.23
N ASP A 77 -4.79 20.59 5.54
CA ASP A 77 -4.77 19.29 6.23
C ASP A 77 -6.16 18.99 6.78
N THR A 78 -7.06 18.83 5.87
CA THR A 78 -8.44 18.53 6.13
C THR A 78 -8.58 17.08 6.51
N SER A 79 -9.02 16.87 7.71
CA SER A 79 -9.73 15.69 8.17
C SER A 79 -11.05 15.45 7.39
N ILE A 80 -11.06 15.76 6.10
CA ILE A 80 -12.22 15.59 5.22
C ILE A 80 -11.95 14.42 4.29
N VAL A 81 -12.80 13.42 4.37
CA VAL A 81 -12.92 12.35 3.39
C VAL A 81 -13.95 12.81 2.36
N ASP A 82 -13.53 13.04 1.12
CA ASP A 82 -14.38 13.58 0.07
C ASP A 82 -14.35 12.69 -1.19
N TYR A 83 -15.46 12.01 -1.42
CA TYR A 83 -15.74 11.20 -2.59
C TYR A 83 -16.97 11.72 -3.36
N VAL A 84 -17.19 13.03 -3.36
CA VAL A 84 -18.31 13.64 -4.10
C VAL A 84 -17.97 13.79 -5.58
N VAL A 85 -16.77 14.30 -5.88
CA VAL A 85 -16.31 14.49 -7.27
C VAL A 85 -15.93 13.17 -7.93
N THR A 86 -15.32 12.26 -7.17
CA THR A 86 -14.94 10.91 -7.62
C THR A 86 -15.71 9.87 -6.80
N PRO A 87 -16.99 9.63 -7.10
CA PRO A 87 -17.83 8.79 -6.25
C PRO A 87 -17.32 7.35 -6.20
N LEU A 88 -17.52 6.74 -5.05
CA LEU A 88 -17.25 5.33 -4.83
C LEU A 88 -18.25 4.48 -5.62
N GLN A 89 -17.93 3.23 -5.82
CA GLN A 89 -18.78 2.27 -6.52
C GLN A 89 -19.28 1.21 -5.54
N VAL A 90 -20.59 1.09 -5.43
CA VAL A 90 -21.24 -0.02 -4.70
C VAL A 90 -21.10 -1.27 -5.55
N TYR A 91 -20.73 -2.39 -4.94
CA TYR A 91 -20.57 -3.65 -5.68
C TYR A 91 -21.28 -4.84 -5.02
N LYS A 92 -21.76 -4.68 -3.80
CA LYS A 92 -22.44 -5.78 -3.11
C LYS A 92 -23.37 -5.29 -2.02
N ILE A 93 -24.50 -5.97 -1.91
CA ILE A 93 -25.46 -5.84 -0.82
C ILE A 93 -25.36 -7.09 0.04
N ASN A 94 -25.13 -6.92 1.33
CA ASN A 94 -25.07 -8.04 2.28
C ASN A 94 -26.15 -7.90 3.35
N LYS A 95 -26.60 -9.05 3.86
CA LYS A 95 -27.40 -9.20 5.06
C LYS A 95 -28.61 -8.28 5.12
N VAL A 96 -29.64 -8.62 4.36
CA VAL A 96 -30.97 -8.03 4.59
C VAL A 96 -31.59 -8.73 5.78
N MET A 97 -31.73 -8.03 6.91
CA MET A 97 -32.40 -8.53 8.10
C MET A 97 -33.56 -7.62 8.44
N GLY A 98 -34.73 -8.19 8.73
CA GLY A 98 -35.84 -7.42 9.30
C GLY A 98 -35.50 -7.01 10.75
N SER A 99 -35.60 -5.73 11.04
CA SER A 99 -35.52 -5.21 12.41
C SER A 99 -36.88 -4.77 12.87
N GLY A 100 -37.63 -5.72 13.43
CA GLY A 100 -39.03 -5.50 13.80
C GLY A 100 -39.97 -5.43 12.60
N GLU A 101 -41.17 -4.89 12.78
CA GLU A 101 -42.20 -4.83 11.72
C GLU A 101 -41.97 -3.75 10.65
N SER A 102 -40.97 -2.83 10.84
CA SER A 102 -40.95 -1.60 10.04
C SER A 102 -39.57 -1.20 9.50
N ALA A 103 -38.52 -1.96 9.69
CA ALA A 103 -37.17 -1.56 9.19
C ALA A 103 -36.37 -2.75 8.67
N LEU A 104 -35.65 -2.52 7.58
CA LEU A 104 -34.69 -3.46 7.02
C LEU A 104 -33.28 -2.97 7.37
N ILE A 105 -32.41 -3.88 7.82
CA ILE A 105 -30.98 -3.58 8.02
C ILE A 105 -30.18 -4.35 6.99
N TYR A 106 -29.36 -3.65 6.25
CA TYR A 106 -28.47 -4.24 5.27
C TYR A 106 -27.15 -3.45 5.19
N SER A 107 -26.15 -4.06 4.62
CA SER A 107 -24.86 -3.44 4.41
C SER A 107 -24.58 -3.32 2.91
N LEU A 108 -24.17 -2.14 2.47
CA LEU A 108 -23.65 -1.89 1.13
C LEU A 108 -22.13 -1.89 1.19
N GLN A 109 -21.50 -2.77 0.41
CA GLN A 109 -20.06 -2.76 0.23
C GLN A 109 -19.69 -1.90 -0.97
N PHE A 110 -18.67 -1.07 -0.79
CA PHE A 110 -18.20 -0.16 -1.82
C PHE A 110 -16.68 -0.18 -1.98
N THR A 111 -16.20 0.28 -3.11
CA THR A 111 -14.79 0.49 -3.43
C THR A 111 -14.64 1.65 -4.41
N THR A 112 -13.42 1.99 -4.79
CA THR A 112 -13.18 3.03 -5.78
C THR A 112 -13.48 2.57 -7.21
N GLN A 113 -13.74 3.50 -8.12
CA GLN A 113 -14.07 3.18 -9.51
C GLN A 113 -12.92 2.47 -10.23
N GLU A 114 -11.69 2.77 -9.84
CA GLU A 114 -10.49 2.15 -10.40
C GLU A 114 -10.45 0.64 -10.16
N ALA A 115 -11.01 0.16 -9.04
CA ALA A 115 -11.15 -1.28 -8.79
C ALA A 115 -12.03 -1.97 -9.84
N PHE A 116 -13.14 -1.32 -10.23
CA PHE A 116 -14.02 -1.82 -11.29
C PHE A 116 -13.31 -1.78 -12.65
N ARG A 117 -12.72 -0.65 -13.00
CA ARG A 117 -11.99 -0.50 -14.26
C ARG A 117 -10.86 -1.52 -14.39
N ASN A 118 -10.17 -1.83 -13.31
CA ASN A 118 -9.17 -2.88 -13.28
C ASN A 118 -9.73 -4.27 -13.60
N GLN A 119 -11.00 -4.56 -13.27
CA GLN A 119 -11.59 -5.86 -13.60
C GLN A 119 -11.94 -5.99 -15.08
N ILE A 120 -12.38 -4.92 -15.72
CA ILE A 120 -12.87 -4.95 -17.09
C ILE A 120 -11.78 -4.61 -18.12
N SER A 121 -10.71 -3.94 -17.74
CA SER A 121 -9.64 -3.53 -18.66
C SER A 121 -8.45 -4.50 -18.67
N ARG A 122 -7.71 -4.50 -19.77
CA ARG A 122 -6.49 -5.29 -19.96
C ARG A 122 -5.42 -4.47 -20.66
N VAL A 123 -4.24 -4.48 -20.08
CA VAL A 123 -3.05 -3.84 -20.64
C VAL A 123 -2.33 -4.85 -21.53
N SER A 124 -2.15 -4.49 -22.79
CA SER A 124 -1.42 -5.31 -23.78
C SER A 124 -0.57 -4.40 -24.66
N GLN A 125 0.52 -3.89 -24.09
CA GLN A 125 1.44 -3.03 -24.82
C GLN A 125 2.85 -3.05 -24.22
N SER A 126 3.80 -2.47 -24.96
CA SER A 126 5.17 -2.29 -24.49
C SER A 126 5.35 -0.93 -23.83
N TYR A 127 6.09 -0.91 -22.74
CA TYR A 127 6.50 0.29 -22.05
C TYR A 127 8.01 0.41 -22.00
N LYS A 128 8.48 1.66 -22.02
CA LYS A 128 9.88 2.03 -21.91
C LYS A 128 9.97 3.31 -21.10
N GLY A 129 10.83 3.33 -20.11
CA GLY A 129 11.06 4.49 -19.24
C GLY A 129 11.20 4.10 -17.78
N ASP A 130 11.10 5.09 -16.92
CA ASP A 130 11.11 4.90 -15.48
C ASP A 130 9.83 4.20 -15.03
N PRO A 131 9.88 3.23 -14.12
CA PRO A 131 8.68 2.60 -13.56
C PRO A 131 7.65 3.59 -13.04
N ALA A 132 8.09 4.67 -12.39
CA ALA A 132 7.25 5.74 -11.89
C ALA A 132 6.39 6.37 -13.00
N ASP A 133 7.00 6.73 -14.14
CA ASP A 133 6.30 7.28 -15.30
C ASP A 133 5.34 6.27 -15.95
N ILE A 134 5.72 5.00 -15.94
CA ILE A 134 4.87 3.93 -16.51
C ILE A 134 3.62 3.72 -15.64
N VAL A 135 3.76 3.76 -14.31
CA VAL A 135 2.61 3.71 -13.40
C VAL A 135 1.66 4.86 -13.67
N GLU A 136 2.17 6.09 -13.81
CA GLU A 136 1.33 7.25 -14.13
C GLU A 136 0.60 7.08 -15.46
N LYS A 137 1.28 6.59 -16.50
CA LYS A 137 0.66 6.31 -17.80
C LYS A 137 -0.48 5.30 -17.68
N ILE A 138 -0.28 4.18 -16.96
CA ILE A 138 -1.33 3.17 -16.76
C ILE A 138 -2.50 3.76 -15.98
N MET A 139 -2.24 4.60 -14.97
CA MET A 139 -3.27 5.22 -14.15
C MET A 139 -4.12 6.23 -14.93
N ARG A 140 -3.50 7.02 -15.82
CA ARG A 140 -4.16 8.10 -16.56
C ARG A 140 -4.74 7.68 -17.90
N ASP A 141 -4.38 6.52 -18.41
CA ASP A 141 -4.87 6.07 -19.73
C ASP A 141 -6.37 5.75 -19.67
N LYS A 142 -7.10 6.37 -20.60
CA LYS A 142 -8.56 6.23 -20.73
C LYS A 142 -9.02 4.80 -21.04
N ASN A 143 -8.15 4.00 -21.65
CA ASN A 143 -8.46 2.61 -21.97
C ASN A 143 -8.25 1.68 -20.77
N TYR A 144 -7.63 2.16 -19.69
CA TYR A 144 -7.29 1.36 -18.53
C TYR A 144 -8.00 1.87 -17.26
N LEU A 145 -7.29 2.58 -16.41
CA LEU A 145 -7.85 3.02 -15.13
C LEU A 145 -8.53 4.39 -15.22
N ASP A 146 -8.08 5.26 -16.15
CA ASP A 146 -8.63 6.62 -16.37
C ASP A 146 -8.88 7.35 -15.03
N SER A 147 -7.95 7.21 -14.11
CA SER A 147 -8.08 7.82 -12.80
C SER A 147 -7.77 9.31 -12.85
N THR A 148 -8.65 10.10 -12.27
CA THR A 148 -8.46 11.55 -12.09
C THR A 148 -7.95 11.88 -10.70
N ARG A 149 -7.90 10.90 -9.80
CA ARG A 149 -7.45 11.07 -8.42
C ARG A 149 -5.97 11.44 -8.35
N LYS A 150 -5.59 12.10 -7.27
CA LYS A 150 -4.20 12.49 -7.02
C LYS A 150 -3.30 11.26 -6.96
N LEU A 151 -2.13 11.35 -7.56
CA LEU A 151 -1.14 10.29 -7.57
C LEU A 151 0.16 10.84 -6.97
N PHE A 152 0.61 10.22 -5.89
CA PHE A 152 1.86 10.54 -5.20
C PHE A 152 2.91 9.53 -5.60
N VAL A 153 3.87 9.95 -6.39
CA VAL A 153 4.88 9.08 -6.98
C VAL A 153 6.25 9.40 -6.39
N GLU A 154 6.94 8.38 -5.89
CA GLU A 154 8.35 8.45 -5.55
C GLU A 154 9.19 8.11 -6.78
N PRO A 155 10.16 8.97 -7.16
CA PRO A 155 10.99 8.74 -8.34
C PRO A 155 11.81 7.46 -8.24
N THR A 156 11.88 6.72 -9.37
CA THR A 156 12.66 5.49 -9.47
C THR A 156 14.03 5.72 -10.10
N ALA A 157 15.02 4.91 -9.72
CA ALA A 157 16.39 5.02 -10.20
C ALA A 157 16.63 4.22 -11.47
N ASN A 158 15.82 3.18 -11.71
CA ASN A 158 16.02 2.24 -12.81
C ASN A 158 15.12 2.55 -13.99
N MET A 159 15.65 2.31 -15.19
CA MET A 159 14.85 2.33 -16.42
C MET A 159 14.47 0.91 -16.82
N VAL A 160 13.26 0.73 -17.29
CA VAL A 160 12.75 -0.56 -17.73
C VAL A 160 12.24 -0.52 -19.17
N LYS A 161 12.39 -1.64 -19.88
CA LYS A 161 11.71 -1.92 -21.13
C LYS A 161 10.96 -3.22 -20.94
N MET A 162 9.64 -3.15 -20.91
CA MET A 162 8.81 -4.31 -20.61
C MET A 162 7.64 -4.41 -21.60
N ILE A 163 7.20 -5.63 -21.81
CA ILE A 163 5.94 -5.91 -22.52
C ILE A 163 4.96 -6.44 -21.48
N VAL A 164 3.81 -5.82 -21.40
CA VAL A 164 2.71 -6.29 -20.54
C VAL A 164 1.80 -7.18 -21.39
N PRO A 165 1.76 -8.49 -21.14
CA PRO A 165 0.99 -9.42 -21.96
C PRO A 165 -0.43 -9.59 -21.39
N ASN A 166 -1.38 -8.79 -21.83
CA ASN A 166 -2.81 -8.93 -21.48
C ASN A 166 -3.10 -9.06 -19.97
N LYS A 167 -2.42 -8.26 -19.15
CA LYS A 167 -2.61 -8.25 -17.69
C LYS A 167 -3.63 -7.19 -17.26
N LYS A 168 -4.26 -7.40 -16.11
CA LYS A 168 -5.02 -6.33 -15.45
C LYS A 168 -4.08 -5.17 -15.11
N PRO A 169 -4.55 -3.90 -15.16
CA PRO A 169 -3.72 -2.72 -14.87
C PRO A 169 -3.00 -2.81 -13.52
N PHE A 170 -3.69 -3.18 -12.45
CA PHE A 170 -3.06 -3.32 -11.13
C PHE A 170 -2.01 -4.42 -11.08
N ASN A 171 -2.20 -5.52 -11.82
CA ASN A 171 -1.17 -6.57 -11.89
C ASN A 171 0.08 -6.08 -12.64
N ALA A 172 -0.09 -5.20 -13.63
CA ALA A 172 1.04 -4.56 -14.30
C ALA A 172 1.78 -3.60 -13.36
N ILE A 173 1.04 -2.80 -12.58
CA ILE A 173 1.61 -1.92 -11.55
C ILE A 173 2.30 -2.73 -10.45
N GLN A 174 1.71 -3.84 -9.99
CA GLN A 174 2.34 -4.73 -9.02
C GLN A 174 3.69 -5.24 -9.50
N HIS A 175 3.78 -5.63 -10.76
CA HIS A 175 5.06 -6.02 -11.34
C HIS A 175 6.07 -4.88 -11.37
N LEU A 176 5.62 -3.65 -11.64
CA LEU A 176 6.48 -2.47 -11.55
C LEU A 176 6.97 -2.21 -10.12
N CYS A 177 6.11 -2.43 -9.10
CA CYS A 177 6.54 -2.36 -7.70
C CYS A 177 7.69 -3.35 -7.39
N GLU A 178 7.62 -4.55 -7.98
CA GLU A 178 8.63 -5.60 -7.75
C GLU A 178 10.01 -5.26 -8.31
N ILE A 179 10.04 -4.52 -9.41
CA ILE A 179 11.28 -4.22 -10.14
C ILE A 179 11.81 -2.80 -9.89
N SER A 180 11.09 -1.98 -9.10
CA SER A 180 11.46 -0.58 -8.86
C SER A 180 12.46 -0.42 -7.73
N ASN A 181 13.37 0.53 -7.91
CA ASN A 181 14.33 0.99 -6.91
C ASN A 181 14.18 2.48 -6.69
N SER A 182 14.24 2.94 -5.45
CA SER A 182 14.16 4.34 -5.11
C SER A 182 15.39 5.11 -5.59
N LYS A 183 15.15 6.28 -6.17
CA LYS A 183 16.22 7.20 -6.52
C LYS A 183 16.70 8.02 -5.30
N GLN A 184 15.82 8.24 -4.33
CA GLN A 184 16.06 9.11 -3.19
C GLN A 184 16.54 8.36 -1.94
N ASN A 185 16.10 7.12 -1.78
CA ASN A 185 16.31 6.35 -0.54
C ASN A 185 17.25 5.16 -0.76
N GLY A 186 18.49 5.44 -1.17
CA GLY A 186 19.57 4.44 -1.24
C GLY A 186 19.28 3.21 -2.10
N GLU A 187 18.58 3.39 -3.22
CA GLU A 187 18.13 2.29 -4.09
C GLU A 187 17.22 1.27 -3.38
N ALA A 188 16.43 1.74 -2.41
CA ALA A 188 15.47 0.90 -1.69
C ALA A 188 14.51 0.17 -2.64
N PRO A 189 14.40 -1.17 -2.52
CA PRO A 189 13.69 -1.97 -3.52
C PRO A 189 12.21 -2.26 -3.20
N SER A 190 11.71 -1.80 -2.08
CA SER A 190 10.41 -2.25 -1.55
C SER A 190 9.32 -1.25 -1.87
N TYR A 191 8.96 -1.13 -3.16
CA TYR A 191 7.86 -0.28 -3.58
C TYR A 191 6.51 -0.93 -3.30
N LEU A 192 5.57 -0.09 -2.88
CA LEU A 192 4.16 -0.41 -2.68
C LEU A 192 3.31 0.51 -3.56
N PHE A 193 2.19 -0.03 -4.00
CA PHE A 193 1.12 0.73 -4.65
C PHE A 193 -0.16 0.53 -3.87
N TYR A 194 -0.69 1.62 -3.34
CA TYR A 194 -1.88 1.60 -2.49
C TYR A 194 -2.67 2.90 -2.63
N GLU A 195 -3.92 2.86 -2.24
CA GLU A 195 -4.80 4.01 -2.22
C GLU A 195 -5.13 4.42 -0.78
N THR A 196 -5.21 5.74 -0.59
CA THR A 196 -5.75 6.36 0.62
C THR A 196 -6.88 7.32 0.25
N THR A 197 -7.56 7.86 1.23
CA THR A 197 -8.55 8.93 1.03
C THR A 197 -7.98 10.15 0.32
N LYS A 198 -6.66 10.39 0.41
CA LYS A 198 -5.96 11.48 -0.28
C LYS A 198 -5.63 11.18 -1.75
N GLY A 199 -5.61 9.92 -2.16
CA GLY A 199 -5.27 9.49 -3.52
C GLY A 199 -4.43 8.23 -3.57
N PHE A 200 -3.85 7.96 -4.73
CA PHE A 200 -2.97 6.81 -4.95
C PHE A 200 -1.52 7.12 -4.61
N HIS A 201 -0.81 6.14 -4.13
CA HIS A 201 0.58 6.23 -3.74
C HIS A 201 1.41 5.14 -4.43
N PHE A 202 2.53 5.53 -5.01
CA PHE A 202 3.56 4.62 -5.50
C PHE A 202 4.87 5.01 -4.82
N ARG A 203 5.19 4.35 -3.73
CA ARG A 203 6.29 4.72 -2.83
C ARG A 203 7.03 3.51 -2.29
N SER A 204 8.30 3.69 -1.97
CA SER A 204 9.07 2.69 -1.23
C SER A 204 8.72 2.72 0.26
N ILE A 205 8.86 1.57 0.94
CA ILE A 205 8.71 1.50 2.41
C ILE A 205 9.73 2.42 3.09
N ASP A 206 10.94 2.44 2.58
CA ASP A 206 11.99 3.34 3.08
C ASP A 206 11.59 4.81 2.95
N GLY A 207 10.96 5.19 1.82
CA GLY A 207 10.43 6.54 1.61
C GLY A 207 9.28 6.89 2.55
N LEU A 208 8.51 5.91 3.00
CA LEU A 208 7.50 6.12 4.03
C LEU A 208 8.13 6.34 5.41
N CYS A 209 9.18 5.59 5.74
CA CYS A 209 9.90 5.71 7.01
C CYS A 209 10.66 7.04 7.18
N THR A 210 10.99 7.72 6.07
CA THR A 210 11.69 9.02 6.10
C THR A 210 10.76 10.23 6.24
N GLN A 211 9.45 10.01 6.27
CA GLN A 211 8.49 11.09 6.43
C GLN A 211 8.41 11.56 7.89
N ASP A 212 8.03 12.83 8.06
CA ASP A 212 7.75 13.37 9.39
C ASP A 212 6.57 12.65 10.03
N VAL A 213 6.59 12.55 11.36
CA VAL A 213 5.49 11.97 12.14
C VAL A 213 4.22 12.78 11.93
N SER A 214 3.23 12.15 11.33
CA SER A 214 1.94 12.78 11.07
C SER A 214 1.10 12.95 12.33
N MET A 215 1.06 11.93 13.20
CA MET A 215 0.29 11.95 14.44
C MET A 215 0.94 11.05 15.48
N ALA A 216 0.90 11.48 16.74
CA ALA A 216 1.33 10.68 17.88
C ALA A 216 0.11 10.25 18.69
N TYR A 217 -0.05 8.94 18.84
CA TYR A 217 -1.09 8.34 19.67
C TYR A 217 -0.54 8.00 21.04
N LYS A 218 -1.40 8.06 22.07
CA LYS A 218 -1.05 7.67 23.43
C LYS A 218 -1.96 6.57 23.92
N GLU A 219 -1.39 5.59 24.60
CA GLU A 219 -2.18 4.64 25.36
C GLU A 219 -2.78 5.35 26.57
N HIS A 220 -4.08 5.33 26.66
CA HIS A 220 -4.79 6.02 27.75
C HIS A 220 -6.03 5.23 28.15
N ILE A 221 -6.40 5.36 29.42
CA ILE A 221 -7.60 4.69 29.94
C ILE A 221 -8.84 5.32 29.28
N PRO A 222 -9.71 4.50 28.64
CA PRO A 222 -10.95 4.99 28.08
C PRO A 222 -11.77 5.78 29.11
N ASN A 223 -12.38 6.88 28.66
CA ASN A 223 -13.18 7.79 29.50
C ASN A 223 -12.41 8.57 30.58
N SER A 224 -11.12 8.81 30.37
CA SER A 224 -10.43 9.75 31.24
C SER A 224 -11.04 11.16 31.11
N THR A 225 -11.31 11.76 32.24
CA THR A 225 -11.74 13.13 32.30
C THR A 225 -10.54 14.08 32.33
N ASP A 226 -10.70 15.26 31.76
CA ASP A 226 -9.73 16.34 31.90
C ASP A 226 -9.68 16.84 33.38
N GLU A 227 -8.77 17.80 33.69
CA GLU A 227 -8.64 18.39 35.03
C GLU A 227 -9.93 19.04 35.52
N LYS A 228 -10.92 19.24 34.66
CA LYS A 228 -12.24 19.79 34.97
C LYS A 228 -13.33 18.73 35.11
N GLY A 229 -12.96 17.42 35.00
CA GLY A 229 -13.91 16.31 35.11
C GLY A 229 -14.80 16.12 33.89
N MET A 230 -14.47 16.75 32.76
CA MET A 230 -15.21 16.58 31.50
C MET A 230 -14.54 15.56 30.60
N ILE A 231 -15.32 14.69 29.95
CA ILE A 231 -14.84 13.79 28.93
C ILE A 231 -14.44 14.62 27.70
N ASN A 232 -13.17 14.64 27.40
CA ASN A 232 -12.67 15.34 26.22
C ASN A 232 -12.69 14.40 25.02
N ALA A 233 -13.70 14.55 24.16
CA ALA A 233 -13.85 13.74 22.94
C ALA A 233 -12.61 13.80 22.02
N LYS A 234 -11.89 14.92 22.05
CA LYS A 234 -10.65 15.11 21.31
C LYS A 234 -9.53 14.21 21.83
N ILE A 235 -9.36 14.12 23.15
CA ILE A 235 -8.37 13.24 23.78
C ILE A 235 -8.70 11.78 23.46
N ASN A 236 -9.99 11.42 23.48
CA ASN A 236 -10.40 10.05 23.16
C ASN A 236 -10.11 9.64 21.71
N LEU A 237 -10.15 10.55 20.74
CA LEU A 237 -9.79 10.29 19.35
C LEU A 237 -8.28 10.10 19.13
N GLU A 238 -7.44 10.63 20.02
CA GLU A 238 -5.98 10.48 19.98
C GLU A 238 -5.49 9.30 20.84
N ASN A 239 -6.39 8.58 21.51
CA ASN A 239 -6.04 7.46 22.38
C ASN A 239 -6.05 6.13 21.61
N ILE A 240 -5.12 5.27 21.99
CA ILE A 240 -5.10 3.88 21.56
C ILE A 240 -5.95 3.08 22.55
N GLU A 241 -7.01 2.44 22.07
CA GLU A 241 -7.90 1.62 22.90
C GLU A 241 -7.25 0.30 23.31
N GLU A 242 -6.50 -0.33 22.39
CA GLU A 242 -5.83 -1.59 22.63
C GLU A 242 -4.52 -1.69 21.82
N VAL A 243 -3.45 -2.09 22.48
CA VAL A 243 -2.15 -2.36 21.85
C VAL A 243 -1.82 -3.84 22.02
N SER A 244 -1.66 -4.52 20.89
CA SER A 244 -1.15 -5.91 20.87
C SER A 244 0.15 -5.97 20.10
N VAL A 245 1.24 -6.26 20.78
CA VAL A 245 2.57 -6.42 20.15
C VAL A 245 2.92 -7.90 20.08
N LYS A 246 2.95 -8.45 18.89
CA LYS A 246 3.48 -9.80 18.64
C LYS A 246 5.00 -9.73 18.53
N ALA A 247 5.67 -9.82 19.66
CA ALA A 247 7.13 -9.94 19.69
C ALA A 247 7.54 -11.40 19.41
N SER A 248 7.60 -11.77 18.14
CA SER A 248 8.11 -13.08 17.73
C SER A 248 9.45 -12.89 17.01
N LYS A 249 10.54 -13.20 17.69
CA LYS A 249 11.89 -13.23 17.10
C LYS A 249 12.34 -14.68 17.02
N ASP A 250 12.34 -15.23 15.82
CA ASP A 250 12.90 -16.55 15.54
C ASP A 250 14.24 -16.41 14.81
N THR A 251 15.31 -16.48 15.59
CA THR A 251 16.67 -16.32 15.06
C THR A 251 17.04 -17.48 14.11
N ILE A 252 16.62 -18.71 14.41
CA ILE A 252 16.92 -19.88 13.58
C ILE A 252 16.21 -19.76 12.23
N TYR A 253 14.94 -19.42 12.26
CA TYR A 253 14.17 -19.19 11.03
C TYR A 253 14.77 -18.04 10.20
N ASN A 254 15.10 -16.92 10.83
CA ASN A 254 15.71 -15.79 10.16
C ASN A 254 17.08 -16.14 9.54
N MET A 255 17.89 -16.96 10.20
CA MET A 255 19.13 -17.48 9.62
C MET A 255 18.86 -18.33 8.38
N SER A 256 17.95 -19.30 8.48
CA SER A 256 17.63 -20.22 7.38
C SER A 256 17.07 -19.51 6.16
N GLU A 257 16.41 -18.37 6.36
CA GLU A 257 15.86 -17.54 5.29
C GLU A 257 16.83 -16.51 4.72
N GLY A 258 18.05 -16.42 5.28
CA GLY A 258 19.10 -15.54 4.77
C GLY A 258 18.96 -14.07 5.17
N PHE A 259 18.25 -13.81 6.29
CA PHE A 259 18.05 -12.44 6.78
C PHE A 259 19.36 -11.77 7.21
N TYR A 260 20.21 -12.48 7.95
CA TYR A 260 21.47 -11.94 8.43
C TYR A 260 22.58 -11.99 7.38
N SER A 261 22.58 -13.04 6.57
CA SER A 261 23.57 -13.26 5.53
C SER A 261 23.01 -14.19 4.47
N SER A 262 23.27 -13.91 3.21
CA SER A 262 22.85 -14.73 2.09
C SER A 262 23.80 -14.55 0.91
N LYS A 263 23.82 -15.55 0.02
CA LYS A 263 24.55 -15.51 -1.25
C LYS A 263 23.54 -15.51 -2.40
N LEU A 264 23.72 -14.59 -3.33
CA LEU A 264 22.99 -14.57 -4.60
C LEU A 264 23.92 -15.02 -5.70
N ARG A 265 23.58 -16.12 -6.37
CA ARG A 265 24.29 -16.62 -7.53
C ARG A 265 23.52 -16.34 -8.81
N VAL A 266 24.12 -15.54 -9.68
CA VAL A 266 23.52 -15.14 -10.95
C VAL A 266 24.18 -15.87 -12.09
N HIS A 267 23.40 -16.65 -12.84
CA HIS A 267 23.84 -17.34 -14.05
C HIS A 267 23.43 -16.52 -15.27
N ASP A 268 24.43 -15.99 -15.99
CA ASP A 268 24.20 -15.40 -17.30
C ASP A 268 24.46 -16.47 -18.37
N LEU A 269 23.38 -17.02 -18.90
CA LEU A 269 23.44 -18.11 -19.87
C LEU A 269 23.99 -17.66 -21.22
N TYR A 270 23.86 -16.39 -21.57
CA TYR A 270 24.33 -15.86 -22.86
C TYR A 270 25.83 -15.59 -22.84
N ASN A 271 26.31 -14.91 -21.81
CA ASN A 271 27.72 -14.62 -21.63
C ASN A 271 28.48 -15.79 -20.98
N LYS A 272 27.78 -16.88 -20.62
CA LYS A 272 28.34 -18.04 -19.93
C LYS A 272 29.14 -17.65 -18.70
N SER A 273 28.65 -16.67 -17.96
CA SER A 273 29.29 -16.15 -16.74
C SER A 273 28.48 -16.47 -15.49
N LEU A 274 29.20 -16.65 -14.39
CA LEU A 274 28.65 -16.88 -13.08
C LEU A 274 29.13 -15.76 -12.15
N LYS A 275 28.22 -15.10 -11.47
CA LYS A 275 28.53 -14.03 -10.51
C LYS A 275 27.89 -14.35 -9.17
N ASP A 276 28.67 -14.25 -8.11
CA ASP A 276 28.20 -14.40 -6.74
C ASP A 276 28.20 -13.03 -6.05
N TYR A 277 27.13 -12.73 -5.31
CA TYR A 277 26.96 -11.54 -4.50
C TYR A 277 26.62 -11.97 -3.08
N ASP A 278 27.44 -11.55 -2.13
CA ASP A 278 27.21 -11.81 -0.72
C ASP A 278 26.49 -10.64 -0.08
N TYR A 279 25.42 -10.94 0.66
CA TYR A 279 24.70 -9.98 1.49
C TYR A 279 25.14 -10.16 2.94
N HIS A 280 25.47 -9.05 3.60
CA HIS A 280 25.92 -9.02 4.99
C HIS A 280 25.15 -7.92 5.73
N TYR A 281 24.26 -8.32 6.65
CA TYR A 281 23.34 -7.43 7.34
C TYR A 281 24.03 -6.23 8.02
N LEU A 282 25.10 -6.46 8.79
CA LEU A 282 25.79 -5.38 9.52
C LEU A 282 26.45 -4.35 8.60
N ASN A 283 26.89 -4.75 7.40
CA ASN A 283 27.52 -3.85 6.44
C ASN A 283 26.49 -2.98 5.69
N GLU A 284 25.29 -3.53 5.49
CA GLU A 284 24.21 -2.83 4.80
C GLU A 284 23.35 -2.03 5.78
N PHE A 285 23.33 -2.37 7.06
CA PHE A 285 22.48 -1.75 8.07
C PHE A 285 22.58 -0.22 8.10
N SER A 286 23.78 0.34 8.06
CA SER A 286 23.97 1.80 8.11
C SER A 286 23.51 2.54 6.84
N LYS A 287 23.33 1.82 5.75
CA LYS A 287 22.88 2.37 4.46
C LYS A 287 21.37 2.33 4.31
N ASP A 288 20.73 1.50 5.10
CA ASP A 288 19.31 1.25 5.04
C ASP A 288 18.55 2.19 5.98
N THR A 289 17.32 2.53 5.64
CA THR A 289 16.46 3.38 6.46
C THR A 289 15.88 2.55 7.61
N HIS A 290 15.83 3.13 8.81
CA HIS A 290 15.31 2.51 10.01
C HIS A 290 14.17 3.33 10.62
N THR A 291 13.15 2.67 11.13
CA THR A 291 12.04 3.32 11.84
C THR A 291 12.40 3.68 13.28
N ASP A 292 13.26 2.89 13.90
CA ASP A 292 13.76 3.11 15.24
C ASP A 292 15.28 3.20 15.19
N GLY A 293 15.79 4.05 16.02
CA GLY A 293 17.21 4.44 16.08
C GLY A 293 18.25 3.42 15.72
N ALA A 294 19.16 3.34 16.01
CA ALA A 294 20.54 3.20 15.83
C ALA A 294 21.12 1.82 16.01
N SER A 295 20.41 0.82 16.45
CA SER A 295 21.03 -0.46 16.79
C SER A 295 20.51 -1.62 15.94
N PRO A 296 21.45 -2.39 15.31
CA PRO A 296 21.06 -3.58 14.58
C PRO A 296 20.44 -4.65 15.51
N VAL A 297 19.54 -5.46 14.96
CA VAL A 297 18.83 -6.51 15.72
C VAL A 297 19.70 -7.70 16.12
N ILE A 298 20.93 -7.75 15.67
CA ILE A 298 21.91 -8.78 16.04
C ILE A 298 23.09 -8.18 16.80
N SER A 299 23.68 -8.98 17.67
CA SER A 299 24.90 -8.58 18.39
C SER A 299 26.06 -8.33 17.42
N LYS A 300 26.77 -7.24 17.61
CA LYS A 300 28.04 -6.96 16.93
C LYS A 300 29.19 -7.74 17.56
N SER A 301 28.98 -8.37 18.72
CA SER A 301 30.00 -9.18 19.35
C SER A 301 30.16 -10.50 18.61
N SER A 302 31.39 -10.82 18.29
CA SER A 302 31.73 -12.13 17.72
C SER A 302 31.57 -13.24 18.76
N ASP A 303 31.22 -14.44 18.29
CA ASP A 303 31.37 -15.64 19.11
C ASP A 303 32.83 -15.79 19.55
N ALA A 304 33.03 -16.00 20.84
CA ALA A 304 34.36 -16.09 21.46
C ALA A 304 35.26 -17.18 20.81
N ARG A 305 34.67 -18.20 20.20
CA ARG A 305 35.39 -19.32 19.57
C ARG A 305 35.70 -19.02 18.11
N THR A 306 34.75 -18.50 17.35
CA THR A 306 34.87 -18.30 15.90
C THR A 306 35.23 -16.87 15.53
N GLN A 307 35.05 -15.93 16.43
CA GLN A 307 35.13 -14.49 16.22
C GLN A 307 34.24 -14.01 15.06
N LYS A 308 33.16 -14.73 14.79
CA LYS A 308 32.20 -14.43 13.74
C LYS A 308 30.85 -14.06 14.33
N THR A 309 30.14 -13.18 13.65
CA THR A 309 28.76 -12.80 13.93
C THR A 309 27.81 -13.68 13.12
N LEU A 310 26.51 -13.61 13.38
CA LEU A 310 25.50 -14.31 12.58
C LEU A 310 25.49 -13.85 11.11
N ALA A 311 26.01 -12.66 10.83
CA ALA A 311 26.07 -12.11 9.47
C ALA A 311 27.26 -12.63 8.64
N ASP A 312 28.23 -13.33 9.25
CA ASP A 312 29.44 -13.79 8.58
C ASP A 312 29.33 -15.16 7.89
N TYR A 313 28.09 -15.63 7.66
CA TYR A 313 27.83 -16.94 7.06
C TYR A 313 26.97 -16.82 5.78
N PRO A 314 27.52 -16.30 4.67
CA PRO A 314 26.76 -16.07 3.43
C PRO A 314 26.20 -17.35 2.81
N ASP A 315 26.85 -18.49 3.07
CA ASP A 315 26.40 -19.79 2.53
C ASP A 315 25.17 -20.36 3.26
N THR A 316 24.68 -19.71 4.31
CA THR A 316 23.46 -20.13 5.04
C THR A 316 22.25 -20.18 4.10
N LYS A 317 22.11 -19.22 3.19
CA LYS A 317 21.06 -19.20 2.16
C LYS A 317 21.63 -18.87 0.81
N LEU A 318 21.43 -19.78 -0.15
CA LEU A 318 21.78 -19.56 -1.54
C LEU A 318 20.52 -19.20 -2.34
N PHE A 319 20.52 -18.02 -2.94
CA PHE A 319 19.56 -17.65 -3.98
C PHE A 319 20.21 -17.86 -5.34
N VAL A 320 19.48 -18.46 -6.25
CA VAL A 320 19.94 -18.65 -7.63
C VAL A 320 19.00 -17.92 -8.56
N SER A 321 19.55 -17.12 -9.46
CA SER A 321 18.82 -16.41 -10.48
C SER A 321 19.47 -16.64 -11.83
N THR A 322 18.63 -16.72 -12.87
CA THR A 322 19.09 -16.73 -14.25
C THR A 322 18.81 -15.38 -14.86
N THR A 323 19.86 -14.71 -15.29
CA THR A 323 19.71 -13.42 -15.97
C THR A 323 19.75 -13.59 -17.47
N SER A 324 18.91 -12.83 -18.18
CA SER A 324 19.03 -12.68 -19.62
C SER A 324 19.89 -11.47 -19.92
N SER A 325 20.97 -11.66 -20.69
CA SER A 325 21.79 -10.55 -21.15
C SER A 325 20.96 -9.55 -21.94
N THR A 326 21.04 -8.29 -21.55
CA THR A 326 20.34 -7.16 -22.19
C THR A 326 20.83 -6.85 -23.59
N LYS A 327 21.97 -7.40 -23.99
CA LYS A 327 22.58 -7.14 -25.30
C LYS A 327 21.87 -7.79 -26.48
N LEU A 328 20.95 -8.73 -26.23
CA LEU A 328 20.27 -9.49 -27.29
C LEU A 328 19.26 -8.67 -28.12
N PHE A 329 18.80 -7.53 -27.62
CA PHE A 329 17.74 -6.75 -28.24
C PHE A 329 18.11 -5.29 -28.50
N SER A 330 19.38 -4.93 -28.40
CA SER A 330 19.83 -3.57 -28.63
C SER A 330 20.42 -3.41 -30.03
N GLU A 331 19.62 -3.02 -30.97
CA GLU A 331 20.14 -2.22 -32.07
C GLU A 331 20.58 -0.87 -31.51
N GLY A 332 21.84 -0.75 -31.09
CA GLY A 332 22.56 0.52 -30.93
C GLY A 332 22.18 1.43 -29.77
N THR A 333 21.27 1.10 -28.86
CA THR A 333 21.01 1.87 -27.67
C THR A 333 21.15 1.00 -26.44
N GLU A 334 22.08 1.36 -25.58
CA GLU A 334 22.28 0.75 -24.28
C GLU A 334 21.05 0.98 -23.42
N TYR A 335 20.16 0.01 -23.39
CA TYR A 335 19.18 -0.07 -22.30
C TYR A 335 19.78 -0.97 -21.24
N PRO A 336 20.17 -0.40 -20.11
CA PRO A 336 20.53 -1.19 -18.97
C PRO A 336 19.27 -1.75 -18.32
N TYR A 337 18.67 -2.75 -18.91
CA TYR A 337 18.04 -3.76 -18.09
C TYR A 337 19.19 -4.47 -17.39
N GLN A 338 19.69 -3.87 -16.33
CA GLN A 338 20.72 -4.46 -15.53
C GLN A 338 20.08 -5.54 -14.69
N SER A 339 19.99 -6.72 -15.27
CA SER A 339 19.53 -7.92 -14.57
C SER A 339 20.23 -8.10 -13.22
N ASP A 340 21.53 -7.80 -13.15
CA ASP A 340 22.31 -7.85 -11.91
C ASP A 340 21.74 -6.92 -10.83
N ASN A 341 21.23 -5.75 -11.18
CA ASN A 341 20.61 -4.84 -10.23
C ASN A 341 19.24 -5.34 -9.79
N LEU A 342 18.46 -5.93 -10.68
CA LEU A 342 17.19 -6.53 -10.34
C LEU A 342 17.36 -7.68 -9.34
N ASP A 343 18.33 -8.56 -9.59
CA ASP A 343 18.60 -9.72 -8.74
C ASP A 343 19.07 -9.28 -7.33
N LYS A 344 19.94 -8.28 -7.25
CA LYS A 344 20.36 -7.66 -5.99
C LYS A 344 19.19 -6.99 -5.27
N THR A 345 18.33 -6.33 -6.03
CA THR A 345 17.10 -5.71 -5.52
C THR A 345 16.18 -6.75 -4.90
N LEU A 346 15.98 -7.87 -5.56
CA LEU A 346 15.16 -8.98 -5.04
C LEU A 346 15.79 -9.60 -3.78
N GLN A 347 17.12 -9.76 -3.75
CA GLN A 347 17.84 -10.24 -2.57
C GLN A 347 17.65 -9.29 -1.39
N ARG A 348 17.87 -7.99 -1.58
CA ARG A 348 17.67 -6.97 -0.56
C ARG A 348 16.22 -6.90 -0.09
N ARG A 349 15.25 -6.96 -1.00
CA ARG A 349 13.83 -6.98 -0.67
C ARG A 349 13.48 -8.17 0.22
N ARG A 350 13.95 -9.38 -0.11
CA ARG A 350 13.71 -10.58 0.70
C ARG A 350 14.30 -10.47 2.10
N SER A 351 15.47 -9.84 2.23
CA SER A 351 16.11 -9.63 3.51
C SER A 351 15.38 -8.57 4.36
N ARG A 352 14.84 -7.52 3.73
CA ARG A 352 14.16 -6.40 4.42
C ARG A 352 12.71 -6.67 4.81
N LEU A 353 11.94 -7.38 3.99
CA LEU A 353 10.53 -7.68 4.29
C LEU A 353 10.33 -8.52 5.56
N LYS A 354 11.40 -8.94 6.19
CA LYS A 354 11.39 -9.70 7.44
C LYS A 354 11.84 -8.88 8.67
N GLN A 355 12.24 -7.65 8.46
CA GLN A 355 12.52 -6.69 9.52
C GLN A 355 11.23 -6.09 10.06
#